data_73693a534b7b9a43396d1d8bb2e1ea5e
#
_entry.id   73693a534b7b9a43396d1d8bb2e1ea5e
#
_cell.length_a   1.000
_cell.length_b   1.000
_cell.length_c   1.000
_cell.angle_alpha   90.00
_cell.angle_beta   90.00
_cell.angle_gamma   90.00
#
_symmetry.space_group_name_H-M   'P 1'
#
loop_
_entity.id
_entity.type
_entity.pdbx_description
1 polymer ?
#
loop_
_entity_poly.entity_id
_entity_poly.type
_entity_poly.pdbx_seq_one_letter_code
_entity_poly.pdbx_strand_id
1 'polypeptide(L)'
;MARAHKKNTPVYALLLVVAVQFIALGSLLVSGAGTAAVPPAETAAKEEPAPEEMPAWLTPAELEPEPEPVREKEPPAGERSAREILSGTQIVAHGMGAVETVSVLNCLEGFQQMYDQGVRVFEVDLRLTRDMQVVLRHDWRGGWQEGISEEAVPTLDGCTPMSFRDLLLLMEEHPDICVITDTKFVDAEIVTVQFSAMLADARELGLSYLFDRMAIQVYSDLMFQVVDSIHHFPHYIYTLYTAGFGRTEDAFREVADFCVEKGIMGVTMWDYWWEEGYAPLARERGLMTFVHTVNDPAEARALLASGITAIYTDDLTPGALAEDGQENSDEEHTEKGEQINGTDGEDPVQ
;
A
#
# COMPACT_ATOMS: atom_id res chain seq x y z
N MET A 1 27.16 9.23 14.28
CA MET A 1 27.35 10.60 13.77
C MET A 1 26.00 11.07 13.26
N ALA A 2 25.33 11.94 13.96
CA ALA A 2 23.99 12.43 13.59
C ALA A 2 24.10 13.30 12.33
N ARG A 3 23.49 12.89 11.22
CA ARG A 3 23.27 13.73 10.04
C ARG A 3 22.11 14.66 10.33
N ALA A 4 22.34 15.97 10.35
CA ALA A 4 21.30 16.97 10.44
C ALA A 4 20.50 16.97 9.13
N HIS A 5 19.25 16.49 9.16
CA HIS A 5 18.31 16.70 8.08
C HIS A 5 17.92 18.18 8.01
N LYS A 6 18.17 18.80 6.87
CA LYS A 6 17.70 20.16 6.57
C LYS A 6 16.18 20.07 6.32
N LYS A 7 15.41 20.82 7.08
CA LYS A 7 13.94 20.90 6.94
C LYS A 7 13.57 21.54 5.60
N ASN A 8 12.89 20.79 4.73
CA ASN A 8 12.33 21.29 3.46
C ASN A 8 10.90 21.81 3.66
N THR A 9 10.70 22.73 4.60
CA THR A 9 9.40 23.33 4.94
C THR A 9 8.69 24.09 3.78
N PRO A 10 9.35 24.66 2.75
CA PRO A 10 8.66 25.49 1.76
C PRO A 10 7.87 24.71 0.69
N VAL A 11 8.22 23.46 0.35
CA VAL A 11 7.54 22.71 -0.72
C VAL A 11 6.13 22.29 -0.30
N TYR A 12 5.96 21.83 0.94
CA TYR A 12 4.65 21.38 1.45
C TYR A 12 3.69 22.55 1.71
N ALA A 13 4.19 23.73 2.06
CA ALA A 13 3.38 24.93 2.19
C ALA A 13 2.80 25.38 0.84
N LEU A 14 3.54 25.19 -0.26
CA LEU A 14 3.08 25.50 -1.61
C LEU A 14 2.02 24.51 -2.11
N LEU A 15 2.19 23.21 -1.81
CA LEU A 15 1.22 22.16 -2.16
C LEU A 15 -0.12 22.36 -1.43
N LEU A 16 -0.11 22.76 -0.17
CA LEU A 16 -1.33 23.08 0.61
C LEU A 16 -2.09 24.27 0.00
N VAL A 17 -1.39 25.30 -0.46
CA VAL A 17 -2.00 26.47 -1.10
C VAL A 17 -2.64 26.11 -2.44
N VAL A 18 -2.03 25.23 -3.22
CA VAL A 18 -2.59 24.76 -4.50
C VAL A 18 -3.84 23.90 -4.27
N ALA A 19 -3.84 22.98 -3.29
CA ALA A 19 -5.00 22.15 -2.97
C ALA A 19 -6.20 22.99 -2.51
N VAL A 20 -5.98 23.99 -1.64
CA VAL A 20 -7.04 24.91 -1.16
C VAL A 20 -7.60 25.77 -2.31
N GLN A 21 -6.79 26.16 -3.29
CA GLN A 21 -7.30 26.94 -4.44
C GLN A 21 -8.18 26.12 -5.37
N PHE A 22 -7.92 24.81 -5.57
CA PHE A 22 -8.80 23.96 -6.39
C PHE A 22 -10.14 23.67 -5.73
N ILE A 23 -10.20 23.55 -4.41
CA ILE A 23 -11.45 23.37 -3.66
C ILE A 23 -12.31 24.63 -3.73
N ALA A 24 -11.72 25.83 -3.67
CA ALA A 24 -12.44 27.08 -3.81
C ALA A 24 -13.07 27.30 -5.21
N LEU A 25 -12.45 26.81 -6.28
CA LEU A 25 -13.01 26.88 -7.63
C LEU A 25 -14.15 25.87 -7.84
N GLY A 26 -14.12 24.70 -7.24
CA GLY A 26 -15.19 23.70 -7.33
C GLY A 26 -16.50 24.12 -6.67
N SER A 27 -16.42 24.90 -5.58
CA SER A 27 -17.58 25.40 -4.84
C SER A 27 -18.33 26.55 -5.52
N LEU A 28 -17.71 27.24 -6.46
CA LEU A 28 -18.33 28.39 -7.19
C LEU A 28 -19.20 27.96 -8.38
N LEU A 29 -19.16 26.70 -8.80
CA LEU A 29 -19.91 26.22 -9.97
C LEU A 29 -21.30 25.62 -9.64
N VAL A 30 -21.71 25.53 -8.39
CA VAL A 30 -22.96 24.87 -7.98
C VAL A 30 -24.06 25.85 -7.50
N SER A 31 -23.79 27.16 -7.34
CA SER A 31 -24.79 28.10 -6.85
C SER A 31 -25.18 29.19 -7.89
N GLY A 32 -25.72 28.74 -9.00
CA GLY A 32 -26.21 29.64 -10.07
C GLY A 32 -27.67 29.39 -10.47
N ALA A 33 -28.64 29.81 -9.65
CA ALA A 33 -30.00 30.06 -10.11
C ALA A 33 -30.72 30.97 -9.11
N GLY A 34 -30.90 32.24 -9.47
CA GLY A 34 -31.76 33.16 -8.72
C GLY A 34 -31.59 34.60 -9.18
N THR A 35 -32.39 34.98 -10.19
CA THR A 35 -32.48 36.35 -10.74
C THR A 35 -33.15 37.30 -9.76
N ALA A 36 -32.49 38.37 -9.33
CA ALA A 36 -33.11 39.58 -8.81
C ALA A 36 -32.36 40.81 -9.33
N ALA A 37 -33.10 41.71 -9.96
CA ALA A 37 -32.61 42.94 -10.56
C ALA A 37 -32.15 43.94 -9.49
N VAL A 38 -30.97 44.54 -9.68
CA VAL A 38 -30.44 45.64 -8.89
C VAL A 38 -30.45 46.91 -9.72
N PRO A 39 -30.93 48.06 -9.16
CA PRO A 39 -30.95 49.34 -9.85
C PRO A 39 -29.53 49.96 -9.99
N PRO A 40 -29.30 50.87 -10.92
CA PRO A 40 -27.97 51.42 -11.21
C PRO A 40 -27.51 52.38 -10.10
N ALA A 41 -26.31 52.17 -9.61
CA ALA A 41 -25.63 53.05 -8.68
C ALA A 41 -24.75 54.08 -9.42
N GLU A 42 -24.82 55.33 -8.97
CA GLU A 42 -24.08 56.49 -9.44
C GLU A 42 -22.55 56.24 -9.29
N THR A 43 -21.82 56.54 -10.36
CA THR A 43 -20.37 56.52 -10.45
C THR A 43 -19.79 57.74 -9.74
N ALA A 44 -19.33 57.58 -8.49
CA ALA A 44 -18.40 58.51 -7.90
C ALA A 44 -16.96 58.00 -8.20
N ALA A 45 -16.18 58.79 -8.91
CA ALA A 45 -14.77 58.52 -9.14
C ALA A 45 -14.01 58.51 -7.79
N LYS A 46 -13.49 57.34 -7.44
CA LYS A 46 -12.51 57.25 -6.32
C LYS A 46 -11.09 57.47 -6.89
N GLU A 47 -10.43 58.46 -6.37
CA GLU A 47 -8.98 58.60 -6.60
C GLU A 47 -8.27 57.34 -6.11
N GLU A 48 -7.43 56.72 -6.98
CA GLU A 48 -6.56 55.61 -6.61
C GLU A 48 -5.53 56.14 -5.57
N PRO A 49 -5.35 55.45 -4.46
CA PRO A 49 -4.27 55.80 -3.51
C PRO A 49 -2.92 55.56 -4.20
N ALA A 50 -1.97 56.45 -3.98
CA ALA A 50 -0.60 56.29 -4.44
C ALA A 50 -0.02 54.95 -3.97
N PRO A 51 0.85 54.27 -4.73
CA PRO A 51 1.43 53.01 -4.33
C PRO A 51 2.21 53.19 -3.04
N GLU A 52 1.80 52.46 -1.98
CA GLU A 52 2.57 52.41 -0.71
C GLU A 52 3.97 51.86 -1.02
N GLU A 53 5.01 52.57 -0.61
CA GLU A 53 6.38 52.09 -0.67
C GLU A 53 6.48 50.79 0.14
N MET A 54 6.96 49.72 -0.48
CA MET A 54 7.19 48.44 0.21
C MET A 54 8.11 48.65 1.44
N PRO A 55 7.73 48.08 2.57
CA PRO A 55 8.56 48.17 3.79
C PRO A 55 9.96 47.59 3.53
N ALA A 56 11.00 48.19 4.08
CA ALA A 56 12.41 47.83 3.87
C ALA A 56 12.76 46.38 4.29
N TRP A 57 11.89 45.69 5.04
CA TRP A 57 12.04 44.27 5.39
C TRP A 57 11.49 43.30 4.30
N LEU A 58 10.83 43.82 3.28
CA LEU A 58 10.33 43.10 2.11
C LEU A 58 11.27 43.19 0.89
N THR A 59 12.50 43.72 1.07
CA THR A 59 13.53 43.55 0.06
C THR A 59 13.75 42.03 -0.12
N PRO A 60 13.77 41.52 -1.37
CA PRO A 60 14.09 40.12 -1.60
C PRO A 60 15.44 39.84 -0.93
N ALA A 61 15.44 39.08 0.19
CA ALA A 61 16.63 38.39 0.58
C ALA A 61 17.10 37.65 -0.68
N GLU A 62 18.41 37.71 -0.98
CA GLU A 62 18.98 36.97 -2.08
C GLU A 62 18.40 35.56 -1.99
N LEU A 63 17.46 35.25 -2.87
CA LEU A 63 16.88 33.91 -2.96
C LEU A 63 18.08 33.00 -3.23
N GLU A 64 18.38 32.13 -2.28
CA GLU A 64 19.31 31.06 -2.58
C GLU A 64 18.82 30.43 -3.88
N PRO A 65 19.71 30.16 -4.85
CA PRO A 65 19.31 29.58 -6.13
C PRO A 65 18.46 28.34 -5.82
N GLU A 66 17.30 28.23 -6.49
CA GLU A 66 16.49 27.03 -6.37
C GLU A 66 17.39 25.81 -6.60
N PRO A 67 17.34 24.79 -5.75
CA PRO A 67 18.14 23.60 -5.93
C PRO A 67 17.86 23.05 -7.33
N GLU A 68 18.91 22.72 -8.07
CA GLU A 68 18.75 22.10 -9.38
C GLU A 68 17.81 20.88 -9.25
N PRO A 69 16.86 20.71 -10.19
CA PRO A 69 15.95 19.58 -10.14
C PRO A 69 16.76 18.28 -10.14
N VAL A 70 16.47 17.41 -9.18
CA VAL A 70 17.09 16.09 -9.11
C VAL A 70 16.75 15.34 -10.40
N ARG A 71 17.77 14.83 -11.07
CA ARG A 71 17.56 14.04 -12.30
C ARG A 71 16.92 12.71 -11.92
N GLU A 72 15.78 12.39 -12.53
CA GLU A 72 15.15 11.09 -12.42
C GLU A 72 16.13 10.00 -12.88
N LYS A 73 16.21 8.93 -12.08
CA LYS A 73 16.97 7.73 -12.44
C LYS A 73 16.17 6.90 -13.44
N GLU A 74 16.84 6.23 -14.33
CA GLU A 74 16.21 5.24 -15.19
C GLU A 74 16.14 3.88 -14.47
N PRO A 75 15.08 3.09 -14.70
CA PRO A 75 14.98 1.75 -14.13
C PRO A 75 16.16 0.89 -14.60
N PRO A 76 16.67 -0.02 -13.75
CA PRO A 76 17.68 -0.99 -14.14
C PRO A 76 17.21 -1.86 -15.32
N ALA A 77 18.15 -2.27 -16.18
CA ALA A 77 17.82 -3.14 -17.29
C ALA A 77 17.25 -4.50 -16.81
N GLY A 78 16.06 -4.86 -17.28
CA GLY A 78 15.38 -6.09 -16.88
C GLY A 78 14.61 -5.99 -15.56
N GLU A 79 14.37 -4.78 -15.06
CA GLU A 79 13.47 -4.56 -13.92
C GLU A 79 12.06 -5.11 -14.23
N ARG A 80 11.48 -5.82 -13.26
CA ARG A 80 10.14 -6.41 -13.35
C ARG A 80 9.11 -5.48 -12.71
N SER A 81 7.96 -5.34 -13.35
CA SER A 81 6.82 -4.61 -12.80
C SER A 81 6.19 -5.33 -11.59
N ALA A 82 5.37 -4.61 -10.81
CA ALA A 82 4.60 -5.21 -9.72
C ALA A 82 3.72 -6.37 -10.22
N ARG A 83 3.06 -6.24 -11.37
CA ARG A 83 2.24 -7.30 -11.96
C ARG A 83 3.05 -8.56 -12.26
N GLU A 84 4.27 -8.43 -12.78
CA GLU A 84 5.14 -9.58 -13.09
C GLU A 84 5.65 -10.28 -11.83
N ILE A 85 5.99 -9.53 -10.78
CA ILE A 85 6.41 -10.10 -9.50
C ILE A 85 5.23 -10.80 -8.82
N LEU A 86 4.08 -10.13 -8.73
CA LEU A 86 2.87 -10.65 -8.09
C LEU A 86 2.31 -11.89 -8.79
N SER A 87 2.41 -11.98 -10.12
CA SER A 87 1.95 -13.16 -10.87
C SER A 87 2.75 -14.43 -10.56
N GLY A 88 3.96 -14.30 -10.01
CA GLY A 88 4.83 -15.41 -9.64
C GLY A 88 4.90 -15.67 -8.13
N THR A 89 4.09 -14.99 -7.30
CA THR A 89 4.12 -15.16 -5.85
C THR A 89 2.83 -15.76 -5.31
N GLN A 90 2.92 -16.43 -4.16
CA GLN A 90 1.79 -16.93 -3.37
C GLN A 90 1.71 -16.28 -1.98
N ILE A 91 2.74 -15.53 -1.59
CA ILE A 91 2.88 -14.91 -0.28
C ILE A 91 3.11 -13.41 -0.43
N VAL A 92 2.40 -12.65 0.40
CA VAL A 92 2.60 -11.23 0.68
C VAL A 92 2.89 -11.09 2.17
N ALA A 93 4.04 -10.56 2.56
CA ALA A 93 4.34 -10.26 3.95
C ALA A 93 3.48 -9.08 4.43
N HIS A 94 2.54 -9.33 5.31
CA HIS A 94 1.61 -8.35 5.89
C HIS A 94 2.35 -7.44 6.88
N GLY A 95 2.25 -6.13 6.69
CA GLY A 95 2.99 -5.14 7.51
C GLY A 95 4.48 -5.40 7.56
N MET A 96 5.10 -5.86 6.47
CA MET A 96 6.51 -6.29 6.34
C MET A 96 6.86 -7.56 7.12
N GLY A 97 5.90 -8.30 7.68
CA GLY A 97 6.11 -9.53 8.44
C GLY A 97 6.21 -9.29 9.94
N ALA A 98 6.18 -10.40 10.71
CA ALA A 98 6.32 -10.37 12.15
C ALA A 98 7.79 -10.36 12.57
N VAL A 99 8.07 -9.71 13.71
CA VAL A 99 9.34 -9.81 14.43
C VAL A 99 9.07 -10.50 15.76
N GLU A 100 9.70 -11.64 16.00
CA GLU A 100 9.38 -12.53 17.12
C GLU A 100 7.89 -12.96 17.09
N THR A 101 7.05 -12.39 17.96
CA THR A 101 5.61 -12.69 18.06
C THR A 101 4.73 -11.45 17.77
N VAL A 102 5.33 -10.36 17.33
CA VAL A 102 4.61 -9.10 17.06
C VAL A 102 4.53 -8.88 15.57
N SER A 103 3.30 -8.83 15.06
CA SER A 103 3.00 -8.62 13.64
C SER A 103 2.70 -7.16 13.31
N VAL A 104 2.68 -6.84 12.02
CA VAL A 104 2.25 -5.57 11.45
C VAL A 104 3.06 -4.38 11.97
N LEU A 105 4.37 -4.59 12.09
CA LEU A 105 5.28 -3.56 12.62
C LEU A 105 5.74 -2.55 11.56
N ASN A 106 5.71 -2.93 10.28
CA ASN A 106 6.14 -2.08 9.18
C ASN A 106 7.57 -1.56 9.36
N CYS A 107 8.51 -2.44 9.68
CA CYS A 107 9.86 -2.07 10.05
C CYS A 107 10.93 -2.86 9.28
N LEU A 108 12.15 -2.32 9.29
CA LEU A 108 13.28 -2.89 8.56
C LEU A 108 13.60 -4.32 8.99
N GLU A 109 13.50 -4.63 10.29
CA GLU A 109 13.81 -5.94 10.85
C GLU A 109 12.82 -7.02 10.37
N GLY A 110 11.53 -6.69 10.28
CA GLY A 110 10.51 -7.58 9.71
C GLY A 110 10.77 -7.83 8.23
N PHE A 111 11.03 -6.78 7.47
CA PHE A 111 11.43 -6.90 6.06
C PHE A 111 12.62 -7.85 5.89
N GLN A 112 13.72 -7.61 6.63
CA GLN A 112 14.93 -8.39 6.48
C GLN A 112 14.71 -9.88 6.78
N GLN A 113 13.95 -10.18 7.85
CA GLN A 113 13.62 -11.55 8.22
C GLN A 113 12.83 -12.26 7.11
N MET A 114 11.80 -11.64 6.55
CA MET A 114 10.98 -12.25 5.50
C MET A 114 11.72 -12.32 4.17
N TYR A 115 12.52 -11.30 3.83
CA TYR A 115 13.34 -11.28 2.62
C TYR A 115 14.36 -12.40 2.59
N ASP A 116 15.08 -12.64 3.71
CA ASP A 116 16.08 -13.71 3.85
C ASP A 116 15.45 -15.09 3.71
N GLN A 117 14.16 -15.24 4.04
CA GLN A 117 13.37 -16.46 3.88
C GLN A 117 12.71 -16.60 2.50
N GLY A 118 13.03 -15.73 1.55
CA GLY A 118 12.62 -15.83 0.16
C GLY A 118 11.32 -15.09 -0.21
N VAL A 119 10.71 -14.34 0.72
CA VAL A 119 9.56 -13.47 0.41
C VAL A 119 10.02 -12.29 -0.44
N ARG A 120 9.23 -11.92 -1.43
CA ARG A 120 9.54 -10.86 -2.40
C ARG A 120 8.42 -9.83 -2.58
N VAL A 121 7.31 -10.03 -1.93
CA VAL A 121 6.18 -9.08 -1.92
C VAL A 121 5.86 -8.70 -0.49
N PHE A 122 5.82 -7.40 -0.24
CA PHE A 122 5.62 -6.81 1.08
C PHE A 122 4.44 -5.85 1.03
N GLU A 123 3.49 -6.03 1.92
CA GLU A 123 2.46 -5.02 2.15
C GLU A 123 2.95 -4.05 3.23
N VAL A 124 2.61 -2.78 3.07
CA VAL A 124 2.99 -1.71 4.00
C VAL A 124 1.81 -0.79 4.28
N ASP A 125 1.61 -0.52 5.56
CA ASP A 125 0.62 0.45 6.03
C ASP A 125 1.19 1.86 6.01
N LEU A 126 0.45 2.80 5.45
CA LEU A 126 0.90 4.20 5.31
C LEU A 126 0.09 5.14 6.20
N ARG A 127 0.78 5.97 6.96
CA ARG A 127 0.22 7.05 7.78
C ARG A 127 0.87 8.39 7.45
N LEU A 128 0.08 9.45 7.61
CA LEU A 128 0.55 10.82 7.46
C LEU A 128 0.82 11.43 8.83
N THR A 129 2.01 11.98 9.05
CA THR A 129 2.38 12.70 10.25
C THR A 129 1.88 14.15 10.21
N ARG A 130 1.98 14.87 11.34
CA ARG A 130 1.57 16.28 11.42
C ARG A 130 2.41 17.20 10.53
N ASP A 131 3.67 16.88 10.31
CA ASP A 131 4.59 17.59 9.41
C ASP A 131 4.55 17.05 7.95
N MET A 132 3.44 16.37 7.61
CA MET A 132 3.11 15.90 6.27
C MET A 132 4.12 14.90 5.69
N GLN A 133 4.82 14.15 6.55
CA GLN A 133 5.65 13.05 6.12
C GLN A 133 4.83 11.76 6.07
N VAL A 134 5.12 10.89 5.11
CA VAL A 134 4.50 9.57 5.04
C VAL A 134 5.40 8.56 5.75
N VAL A 135 4.84 7.88 6.75
CA VAL A 135 5.55 6.87 7.55
C VAL A 135 4.84 5.52 7.43
N LEU A 136 5.61 4.44 7.58
CA LEU A 136 5.13 3.08 7.54
C LEU A 136 4.62 2.69 8.94
N ARG A 137 3.28 2.55 9.08
CA ARG A 137 2.67 2.22 10.36
C ARG A 137 1.20 1.84 10.26
N HIS A 138 0.83 0.71 10.88
CA HIS A 138 -0.56 0.27 10.92
C HIS A 138 -1.43 1.18 11.80
N ASP A 139 -1.03 1.38 13.05
CA ASP A 139 -1.73 2.22 14.01
C ASP A 139 -0.75 2.98 14.93
N TRP A 140 -1.28 3.97 15.65
CA TRP A 140 -0.55 4.71 16.65
C TRP A 140 -0.75 4.03 18.01
N ARG A 141 -0.06 2.90 18.27
CA ARG A 141 -0.14 2.19 19.55
C ARG A 141 0.20 3.12 20.71
N GLY A 142 -0.60 3.05 21.77
CA GLY A 142 -0.35 3.83 23.00
C GLY A 142 -1.13 5.14 23.09
N GLY A 143 -2.15 5.35 22.29
CA GLY A 143 -3.05 6.50 22.38
C GLY A 143 -2.95 7.45 21.20
N TRP A 144 -3.60 8.57 21.35
CA TRP A 144 -3.82 9.55 20.31
C TRP A 144 -2.51 10.20 19.84
N GLN A 145 -2.02 9.78 18.68
CA GLN A 145 -0.73 10.24 18.14
C GLN A 145 -0.85 10.73 16.69
N GLU A 146 -2.08 10.83 16.18
CA GLU A 146 -2.31 11.63 14.99
C GLU A 146 -1.75 13.03 15.23
N GLY A 147 -0.81 13.44 14.41
CA GLY A 147 -0.18 14.73 14.55
C GLY A 147 1.15 14.75 15.29
N ILE A 148 1.81 13.64 15.52
CA ILE A 148 3.23 13.64 15.84
C ILE A 148 4.05 14.01 14.60
N SER A 149 5.26 14.54 14.80
CA SER A 149 6.22 14.71 13.72
C SER A 149 6.92 13.40 13.40
N GLU A 150 7.48 13.26 12.19
CA GLU A 150 8.25 12.07 11.78
C GLU A 150 9.34 11.74 12.82
N GLU A 151 10.09 12.74 13.28
CA GLU A 151 11.16 12.59 14.29
C GLU A 151 10.67 12.01 15.63
N ALA A 152 9.37 12.10 15.90
CA ALA A 152 8.75 11.62 17.14
C ALA A 152 8.08 10.24 16.98
N VAL A 153 8.12 9.61 15.79
CA VAL A 153 7.58 8.27 15.58
C VAL A 153 8.36 7.28 16.46
N PRO A 154 7.71 6.63 17.44
CA PRO A 154 8.44 5.79 18.39
C PRO A 154 8.85 4.47 17.75
N THR A 155 10.00 3.95 18.19
CA THR A 155 10.37 2.57 17.98
C THR A 155 9.36 1.66 18.70
N LEU A 156 8.87 0.63 18.03
CA LEU A 156 7.98 -0.38 18.59
C LEU A 156 8.69 -1.72 18.70
N ASP A 157 8.64 -2.33 19.87
CA ASP A 157 9.06 -3.70 20.09
C ASP A 157 10.48 -4.02 19.52
N GLY A 158 11.39 -3.04 19.61
CA GLY A 158 12.76 -3.15 19.09
C GLY A 158 12.91 -2.90 17.58
N CYS A 159 11.84 -2.58 16.87
CA CYS A 159 11.85 -2.31 15.44
C CYS A 159 12.13 -0.84 15.13
N THR A 160 12.94 -0.61 14.12
CA THR A 160 13.26 0.72 13.61
C THR A 160 12.11 1.24 12.75
N PRO A 161 11.48 2.38 13.08
CA PRO A 161 10.45 2.99 12.24
C PRO A 161 11.01 3.36 10.86
N MET A 162 10.17 3.27 9.84
CA MET A 162 10.52 3.63 8.47
C MET A 162 9.60 4.75 7.96
N SER A 163 10.18 5.69 7.21
CA SER A 163 9.44 6.62 6.38
C SER A 163 9.23 6.05 4.97
N PHE A 164 8.37 6.68 4.18
CA PHE A 164 8.22 6.32 2.77
C PHE A 164 9.52 6.55 1.97
N ARG A 165 10.33 7.54 2.37
CA ARG A 165 11.66 7.76 1.79
C ARG A 165 12.61 6.59 2.07
N ASP A 166 12.58 6.03 3.28
CA ASP A 166 13.38 4.85 3.62
C ASP A 166 12.92 3.64 2.81
N LEU A 167 11.60 3.48 2.58
CA LEU A 167 11.04 2.44 1.73
C LEU A 167 11.53 2.57 0.28
N LEU A 168 11.53 3.77 -0.28
CA LEU A 168 12.06 3.98 -1.64
C LEU A 168 13.53 3.59 -1.76
N LEU A 169 14.36 3.96 -0.78
CA LEU A 169 15.77 3.58 -0.75
C LEU A 169 15.94 2.07 -0.60
N LEU A 170 15.13 1.43 0.25
CA LEU A 170 15.11 -0.02 0.39
C LEU A 170 14.72 -0.72 -0.92
N MET A 171 13.71 -0.22 -1.62
CA MET A 171 13.32 -0.76 -2.93
C MET A 171 14.38 -0.56 -4.02
N GLU A 172 15.15 0.52 -3.96
CA GLU A 172 16.29 0.73 -4.86
C GLU A 172 17.39 -0.29 -4.61
N GLU A 173 17.68 -0.62 -3.34
CA GLU A 173 18.67 -1.62 -2.96
C GLU A 173 18.22 -3.06 -3.27
N HIS A 174 16.91 -3.31 -3.33
CA HIS A 174 16.31 -4.63 -3.57
C HIS A 174 15.44 -4.61 -4.86
N PRO A 175 16.03 -4.75 -6.06
CA PRO A 175 15.30 -4.64 -7.32
C PRO A 175 14.34 -5.81 -7.59
N ASP A 176 14.36 -6.85 -6.80
CA ASP A 176 13.54 -8.06 -6.92
C ASP A 176 12.25 -8.04 -6.06
N ILE A 177 12.01 -6.98 -5.29
CA ILE A 177 10.80 -6.86 -4.47
C ILE A 177 9.70 -6.02 -5.13
N CYS A 178 8.46 -6.32 -4.73
CA CYS A 178 7.26 -5.52 -4.98
C CYS A 178 6.64 -5.08 -3.66
N VAL A 179 6.09 -3.87 -3.62
CA VAL A 179 5.39 -3.34 -2.45
C VAL A 179 3.91 -3.12 -2.77
N ILE A 180 3.03 -3.56 -1.89
CA ILE A 180 1.60 -3.23 -1.91
C ILE A 180 1.35 -2.21 -0.80
N THR A 181 0.76 -1.06 -1.15
CA THR A 181 0.51 0.00 -0.16
C THR A 181 -0.89 -0.12 0.43
N ASP A 182 -1.01 -0.03 1.74
CA ASP A 182 -2.28 0.06 2.45
C ASP A 182 -2.42 1.44 3.12
N THR A 183 -3.18 2.33 2.47
CA THR A 183 -3.43 3.67 2.96
C THR A 183 -4.50 3.65 4.05
N LYS A 184 -4.15 4.02 5.28
CA LYS A 184 -5.09 4.00 6.43
C LYS A 184 -6.09 5.16 6.43
N PHE A 185 -6.19 5.92 5.38
CA PHE A 185 -7.12 7.03 5.20
C PHE A 185 -7.96 6.83 3.94
N VAL A 186 -9.23 7.20 4.02
CA VAL A 186 -10.19 7.18 2.89
C VAL A 186 -10.76 8.56 2.58
N ASP A 187 -10.50 9.54 3.44
CA ASP A 187 -10.88 10.93 3.23
C ASP A 187 -10.11 11.53 2.05
N ALA A 188 -10.83 12.12 1.10
CA ALA A 188 -10.25 12.61 -0.15
C ALA A 188 -9.17 13.69 0.05
N GLU A 189 -9.31 14.54 1.07
CA GLU A 189 -8.34 15.61 1.34
C GLU A 189 -7.04 15.01 1.90
N ILE A 190 -7.15 14.09 2.86
CA ILE A 190 -6.00 13.42 3.48
C ILE A 190 -5.29 12.53 2.44
N VAL A 191 -6.03 11.78 1.65
CA VAL A 191 -5.51 10.96 0.54
C VAL A 191 -4.74 11.83 -0.45
N THR A 192 -5.29 13.00 -0.82
CA THR A 192 -4.61 13.93 -1.72
C THR A 192 -3.27 14.40 -1.15
N VAL A 193 -3.23 14.78 0.12
CA VAL A 193 -1.98 15.21 0.77
C VAL A 193 -0.97 14.07 0.85
N GLN A 194 -1.40 12.87 1.25
CA GLN A 194 -0.53 11.72 1.40
C GLN A 194 0.10 11.30 0.06
N PHE A 195 -0.70 11.14 -1.00
CA PHE A 195 -0.16 10.75 -2.31
C PHE A 195 0.70 11.84 -2.93
N SER A 196 0.36 13.14 -2.70
CA SER A 196 1.22 14.23 -3.13
C SER A 196 2.59 14.22 -2.44
N ALA A 197 2.62 13.89 -1.14
CA ALA A 197 3.87 13.74 -0.39
C ALA A 197 4.71 12.56 -0.91
N MET A 198 4.08 11.40 -1.16
CA MET A 198 4.76 10.24 -1.76
C MET A 198 5.41 10.57 -3.12
N LEU A 199 4.68 11.30 -3.97
CA LEU A 199 5.20 11.74 -5.26
C LEU A 199 6.36 12.74 -5.12
N ALA A 200 6.27 13.65 -4.15
CA ALA A 200 7.34 14.60 -3.86
C ALA A 200 8.62 13.89 -3.41
N ASP A 201 8.48 12.94 -2.48
CA ASP A 201 9.60 12.12 -1.99
C ASP A 201 10.28 11.34 -3.11
N ALA A 202 9.51 10.68 -3.97
CA ALA A 202 10.05 9.93 -5.10
C ALA A 202 10.81 10.83 -6.08
N ARG A 203 10.27 12.01 -6.42
CA ARG A 203 10.92 12.99 -7.30
C ARG A 203 12.18 13.58 -6.68
N GLU A 204 12.15 13.92 -5.38
CA GLU A 204 13.32 14.44 -4.67
C GLU A 204 14.49 13.45 -4.59
N LEU A 205 14.18 12.14 -4.61
CA LEU A 205 15.19 11.07 -4.66
C LEU A 205 15.56 10.66 -6.09
N GLY A 206 14.80 11.11 -7.11
CA GLY A 206 14.93 10.67 -8.49
C GLY A 206 14.53 9.20 -8.69
N LEU A 207 13.56 8.71 -7.89
CA LEU A 207 13.16 7.31 -7.80
C LEU A 207 11.71 7.07 -8.25
N SER A 208 11.14 7.97 -9.04
CA SER A 208 9.73 7.84 -9.49
C SER A 208 9.48 6.55 -10.29
N TYR A 209 10.49 5.97 -10.91
CA TYR A 209 10.38 4.70 -11.62
C TYR A 209 9.97 3.53 -10.71
N LEU A 210 10.22 3.62 -9.39
CA LEU A 210 9.87 2.58 -8.44
C LEU A 210 8.36 2.38 -8.29
N PHE A 211 7.54 3.35 -8.71
CA PHE A 211 6.09 3.16 -8.74
C PHE A 211 5.64 2.02 -9.67
N ASP A 212 6.46 1.60 -10.62
CA ASP A 212 6.18 0.42 -11.45
C ASP A 212 6.30 -0.91 -10.67
N ARG A 213 7.00 -0.88 -9.53
CA ARG A 213 7.10 -2.00 -8.59
C ARG A 213 6.18 -1.86 -7.36
N MET A 214 5.27 -0.88 -7.37
CA MET A 214 4.26 -0.70 -6.34
C MET A 214 2.86 -1.04 -6.86
N ALA A 215 2.05 -1.66 -6.02
CA ALA A 215 0.62 -1.85 -6.23
C ALA A 215 -0.14 -1.02 -5.20
N ILE A 216 -0.92 -0.04 -5.68
CA ILE A 216 -1.65 0.90 -4.82
C ILE A 216 -3.01 0.30 -4.45
N GLN A 217 -3.24 0.01 -3.16
CA GLN A 217 -4.55 -0.38 -2.68
C GLN A 217 -5.50 0.82 -2.61
N VAL A 218 -6.69 0.64 -3.15
CA VAL A 218 -7.79 1.60 -3.10
C VAL A 218 -9.04 0.94 -2.53
N TYR A 219 -9.83 1.70 -1.77
CA TYR A 219 -10.94 1.19 -0.97
C TYR A 219 -12.33 1.55 -1.52
N SER A 220 -12.38 2.40 -2.54
CA SER A 220 -13.62 2.82 -3.17
C SER A 220 -13.35 3.44 -4.53
N ASP A 221 -14.41 3.53 -5.35
CA ASP A 221 -14.38 4.22 -6.64
C ASP A 221 -13.93 5.68 -6.50
N LEU A 222 -14.39 6.34 -5.43
CA LEU A 222 -14.00 7.73 -5.16
C LEU A 222 -12.50 7.83 -4.84
N MET A 223 -11.98 6.96 -3.98
CA MET A 223 -10.56 6.95 -3.65
C MET A 223 -9.71 6.65 -4.90
N PHE A 224 -10.12 5.67 -5.72
CA PHE A 224 -9.46 5.42 -7.00
C PHE A 224 -9.40 6.68 -7.87
N GLN A 225 -10.54 7.36 -8.06
CA GLN A 225 -10.59 8.58 -8.86
C GLN A 225 -9.69 9.70 -8.31
N VAL A 226 -9.67 9.89 -6.99
CA VAL A 226 -8.82 10.90 -6.34
C VAL A 226 -7.34 10.56 -6.60
N VAL A 227 -6.91 9.34 -6.31
CA VAL A 227 -5.51 8.92 -6.48
C VAL A 227 -5.08 9.01 -7.95
N ASP A 228 -5.90 8.48 -8.87
CA ASP A 228 -5.61 8.48 -10.30
C ASP A 228 -5.56 9.90 -10.90
N SER A 229 -6.35 10.84 -10.35
CA SER A 229 -6.30 12.25 -10.74
C SER A 229 -5.02 12.98 -10.32
N ILE A 230 -4.39 12.54 -9.22
CA ILE A 230 -3.12 13.09 -8.73
C ILE A 230 -1.96 12.53 -9.57
N HIS A 231 -1.96 11.24 -9.76
CA HIS A 231 -0.99 10.50 -10.56
C HIS A 231 -1.58 9.17 -11.00
N HIS A 232 -1.46 8.85 -12.28
CA HIS A 232 -1.83 7.54 -12.78
C HIS A 232 -0.73 6.54 -12.43
N PHE A 233 -0.98 5.71 -11.41
CA PHE A 233 -0.05 4.63 -11.05
C PHE A 233 -0.23 3.43 -11.99
N PRO A 234 0.84 2.70 -12.32
CA PRO A 234 0.74 1.55 -13.23
C PRO A 234 -0.10 0.39 -12.69
N HIS A 235 -0.20 0.24 -11.38
CA HIS A 235 -0.82 -0.93 -10.73
C HIS A 235 -1.69 -0.55 -9.54
N TYR A 236 -2.94 -1.02 -9.56
CA TYR A 236 -3.91 -0.86 -8.48
C TYR A 236 -4.47 -2.21 -8.02
N ILE A 237 -4.80 -2.31 -6.73
CA ILE A 237 -5.57 -3.39 -6.13
C ILE A 237 -6.81 -2.79 -5.44
N TYR A 238 -7.99 -3.36 -5.67
CA TYR A 238 -9.24 -2.90 -5.08
C TYR A 238 -9.59 -3.70 -3.83
N THR A 239 -9.81 -3.02 -2.72
CA THR A 239 -10.08 -3.62 -1.42
C THR A 239 -11.57 -3.69 -1.14
N LEU A 240 -12.11 -4.89 -0.89
CA LEU A 240 -13.56 -5.11 -0.81
C LEU A 240 -14.17 -4.78 0.56
N TYR A 241 -13.42 -4.88 1.64
CA TYR A 241 -13.99 -4.80 3.00
C TYR A 241 -14.51 -3.41 3.41
N THR A 242 -14.14 -2.34 2.70
CA THR A 242 -14.65 -0.99 2.95
C THR A 242 -15.68 -0.54 1.91
N ALA A 243 -15.82 -1.24 0.79
CA ALA A 243 -16.64 -0.84 -0.35
C ALA A 243 -18.14 -1.18 -0.20
N GLY A 244 -18.58 -1.72 0.96
CA GLY A 244 -19.95 -2.18 1.11
C GLY A 244 -20.28 -3.43 0.28
N PHE A 245 -19.28 -4.25 0.00
CA PHE A 245 -19.37 -5.45 -0.82
C PHE A 245 -20.44 -6.44 -0.32
N GLY A 246 -21.36 -6.83 -1.20
CA GLY A 246 -22.52 -7.66 -0.86
C GLY A 246 -22.22 -9.15 -0.66
N ARG A 247 -21.00 -9.62 -0.83
CA ARG A 247 -20.53 -11.01 -0.70
C ARG A 247 -21.40 -12.04 -1.47
N THR A 248 -21.69 -11.71 -2.72
CA THR A 248 -22.37 -12.60 -3.66
C THR A 248 -21.59 -12.62 -4.98
N GLU A 249 -21.80 -13.66 -5.80
CA GLU A 249 -21.17 -13.72 -7.13
C GLU A 249 -21.55 -12.53 -8.02
N ASP A 250 -22.79 -12.05 -7.94
CA ASP A 250 -23.23 -10.88 -8.71
C ASP A 250 -22.51 -9.61 -8.25
N ALA A 251 -22.39 -9.39 -6.93
CA ALA A 251 -21.63 -8.28 -6.38
C ALA A 251 -20.14 -8.37 -6.73
N PHE A 252 -19.57 -9.59 -6.71
CA PHE A 252 -18.19 -9.79 -7.14
C PHE A 252 -18.01 -9.49 -8.62
N ARG A 253 -18.97 -9.90 -9.46
CA ARG A 253 -18.93 -9.61 -10.91
C ARG A 253 -18.96 -8.13 -11.20
N GLU A 254 -19.81 -7.35 -10.51
CA GLU A 254 -19.89 -5.90 -10.64
C GLU A 254 -18.56 -5.23 -10.29
N VAL A 255 -17.94 -5.60 -9.18
CA VAL A 255 -16.62 -5.08 -8.79
C VAL A 255 -15.55 -5.52 -9.79
N ALA A 256 -15.56 -6.76 -10.22
CA ALA A 256 -14.58 -7.29 -11.18
C ALA A 256 -14.69 -6.58 -12.54
N ASP A 257 -15.91 -6.28 -13.01
CA ASP A 257 -16.13 -5.50 -14.23
C ASP A 257 -15.63 -4.05 -14.08
N PHE A 258 -15.86 -3.42 -12.92
CA PHE A 258 -15.29 -2.11 -12.59
C PHE A 258 -13.75 -2.15 -12.59
N CYS A 259 -13.14 -3.16 -11.97
CA CYS A 259 -11.67 -3.31 -11.97
C CYS A 259 -11.11 -3.41 -13.39
N VAL A 260 -11.75 -4.18 -14.27
CA VAL A 260 -11.34 -4.28 -15.69
C VAL A 260 -11.47 -2.94 -16.40
N GLU A 261 -12.61 -2.25 -16.23
CA GLU A 261 -12.84 -0.94 -16.85
C GLU A 261 -11.76 0.08 -16.45
N LYS A 262 -11.33 0.05 -15.19
CA LYS A 262 -10.35 1.00 -14.65
C LYS A 262 -8.89 0.54 -14.74
N GLY A 263 -8.62 -0.65 -15.29
CA GLY A 263 -7.27 -1.20 -15.37
C GLY A 263 -6.70 -1.66 -14.01
N ILE A 264 -7.55 -1.83 -13.00
CA ILE A 264 -7.18 -2.36 -11.69
C ILE A 264 -6.82 -3.84 -11.85
N MET A 265 -5.68 -4.26 -11.33
CA MET A 265 -5.13 -5.57 -11.63
C MET A 265 -5.61 -6.70 -10.73
N GLY A 266 -6.23 -6.39 -9.59
CA GLY A 266 -6.66 -7.41 -8.65
C GLY A 266 -7.55 -6.88 -7.54
N VAL A 267 -8.07 -7.80 -6.73
CA VAL A 267 -8.93 -7.52 -5.58
C VAL A 267 -8.39 -8.19 -4.32
N THR A 268 -8.56 -7.52 -3.16
CA THR A 268 -8.22 -8.09 -1.85
C THR A 268 -9.41 -8.05 -0.91
N MET A 269 -9.52 -9.06 -0.03
CA MET A 269 -10.62 -9.20 0.91
C MET A 269 -10.19 -9.97 2.16
N TRP A 270 -11.06 -10.04 3.16
CA TRP A 270 -10.89 -10.97 4.27
C TRP A 270 -10.91 -12.41 3.77
N ASP A 271 -10.10 -13.29 4.36
CA ASP A 271 -10.02 -14.73 4.06
C ASP A 271 -11.38 -15.41 4.08
N TYR A 272 -12.18 -15.19 5.14
CA TYR A 272 -13.53 -15.73 5.32
C TYR A 272 -14.62 -15.11 4.42
N TRP A 273 -14.25 -14.14 3.54
CA TRP A 273 -15.14 -13.60 2.49
C TRP A 273 -14.96 -14.32 1.15
N TRP A 274 -13.88 -15.10 1.04
CA TRP A 274 -13.60 -15.81 -0.19
C TRP A 274 -14.63 -16.92 -0.42
N GLU A 275 -15.18 -16.96 -1.63
CA GLU A 275 -16.05 -18.00 -2.13
C GLU A 275 -15.43 -18.59 -3.41
N GLU A 276 -15.43 -19.93 -3.55
CA GLU A 276 -14.84 -20.58 -4.73
C GLU A 276 -15.45 -20.13 -6.07
N GLY A 277 -16.72 -19.69 -6.05
CA GLY A 277 -17.42 -19.11 -7.19
C GLY A 277 -16.80 -17.82 -7.73
N TYR A 278 -15.96 -17.14 -6.94
CA TYR A 278 -15.26 -15.93 -7.39
C TYR A 278 -14.06 -16.25 -8.28
N ALA A 279 -13.43 -17.43 -8.10
CA ALA A 279 -12.23 -17.82 -8.86
C ALA A 279 -12.43 -17.81 -10.39
N PRO A 280 -13.49 -18.41 -10.97
CA PRO A 280 -13.73 -18.33 -12.41
C PRO A 280 -14.01 -16.88 -12.87
N LEU A 281 -14.75 -16.09 -12.09
CA LEU A 281 -15.08 -14.72 -12.43
C LEU A 281 -13.83 -13.81 -12.49
N ALA A 282 -12.92 -13.97 -11.53
CA ALA A 282 -11.63 -13.27 -11.52
C ALA A 282 -10.74 -13.71 -12.68
N ARG A 283 -10.62 -15.02 -12.90
CA ARG A 283 -9.79 -15.61 -13.96
C ARG A 283 -10.21 -15.18 -15.36
N GLU A 284 -11.52 -15.17 -15.65
CA GLU A 284 -12.07 -14.72 -16.93
C GLU A 284 -11.72 -13.25 -17.24
N ARG A 285 -11.52 -12.47 -16.21
CA ARG A 285 -11.20 -11.03 -16.28
C ARG A 285 -9.71 -10.72 -16.13
N GLY A 286 -8.87 -11.74 -15.92
CA GLY A 286 -7.43 -11.58 -15.71
C GLY A 286 -7.09 -10.83 -14.42
N LEU A 287 -7.97 -10.90 -13.41
CA LEU A 287 -7.78 -10.30 -12.10
C LEU A 287 -7.04 -11.25 -11.16
N MET A 288 -6.10 -10.71 -10.42
CA MET A 288 -5.47 -11.37 -9.27
C MET A 288 -6.40 -11.28 -8.06
N THR A 289 -6.34 -12.28 -7.19
CA THR A 289 -7.16 -12.36 -5.97
C THR A 289 -6.27 -12.54 -4.77
N PHE A 290 -6.51 -11.75 -3.73
CA PHE A 290 -5.72 -11.76 -2.51
C PHE A 290 -6.65 -11.87 -1.29
N VAL A 291 -6.18 -12.56 -0.26
CA VAL A 291 -6.89 -12.62 1.03
C VAL A 291 -5.94 -12.35 2.19
N HIS A 292 -6.46 -11.84 3.30
CA HIS A 292 -5.73 -11.51 4.52
C HIS A 292 -6.57 -11.77 5.78
N THR A 293 -5.95 -12.11 6.88
CA THR A 293 -4.56 -12.51 7.07
C THR A 293 -4.54 -14.00 7.37
N VAL A 294 -3.68 -14.75 6.74
CA VAL A 294 -3.64 -16.22 6.85
C VAL A 294 -2.28 -16.65 7.36
N ASN A 295 -2.23 -17.23 8.56
CA ASN A 295 -0.99 -17.66 9.23
C ASN A 295 -0.93 -19.18 9.44
N ASP A 296 -1.97 -19.92 9.10
CA ASP A 296 -1.97 -21.38 9.12
C ASP A 296 -1.56 -21.94 7.75
N PRO A 297 -0.50 -22.78 7.66
CA PRO A 297 -0.03 -23.30 6.39
C PRO A 297 -1.03 -24.21 5.66
N ALA A 298 -1.88 -24.95 6.39
CA ALA A 298 -2.86 -25.82 5.76
C ALA A 298 -4.03 -25.01 5.17
N GLU A 299 -4.49 -23.99 5.88
CA GLU A 299 -5.47 -23.02 5.39
C GLU A 299 -4.94 -22.26 4.17
N ALA A 300 -3.70 -21.79 4.22
CA ALA A 300 -3.04 -21.11 3.11
C ALA A 300 -3.03 -21.98 1.84
N ARG A 301 -2.63 -23.26 1.96
CA ARG A 301 -2.65 -24.21 0.83
C ARG A 301 -4.06 -24.45 0.30
N ALA A 302 -5.05 -24.58 1.17
CA ALA A 302 -6.44 -24.77 0.77
C ALA A 302 -6.98 -23.57 -0.01
N LEU A 303 -6.73 -22.34 0.46
CA LEU A 303 -7.12 -21.11 -0.20
C LEU A 303 -6.44 -20.95 -1.58
N LEU A 304 -5.14 -21.19 -1.66
CA LEU A 304 -4.40 -21.17 -2.94
C LEU A 304 -4.94 -22.22 -3.92
N ALA A 305 -5.26 -23.44 -3.45
CA ALA A 305 -5.86 -24.49 -4.26
C ALA A 305 -7.27 -24.11 -4.76
N SER A 306 -8.02 -23.31 -4.03
CA SER A 306 -9.36 -22.82 -4.41
C SER A 306 -9.32 -21.71 -5.47
N GLY A 307 -8.13 -21.20 -5.81
CA GLY A 307 -7.95 -20.22 -6.89
C GLY A 307 -7.55 -18.81 -6.46
N ILE A 308 -7.20 -18.62 -5.19
CA ILE A 308 -6.54 -17.40 -4.70
C ILE A 308 -5.16 -17.28 -5.36
N THR A 309 -4.78 -16.07 -5.74
CA THR A 309 -3.46 -15.79 -6.32
C THR A 309 -2.37 -15.79 -5.25
N ALA A 310 -2.57 -15.06 -4.17
CA ALA A 310 -1.65 -14.99 -3.04
C ALA A 310 -2.38 -14.65 -1.73
N ILE A 311 -1.77 -15.01 -0.61
CA ILE A 311 -2.25 -14.70 0.73
C ILE A 311 -1.36 -13.63 1.38
N TYR A 312 -1.97 -12.77 2.20
CA TYR A 312 -1.24 -11.93 3.15
C TYR A 312 -1.05 -12.73 4.43
N THR A 313 0.16 -12.72 4.94
CA THR A 313 0.54 -13.47 6.14
C THR A 313 1.56 -12.69 6.98
N ASP A 314 1.51 -12.91 8.28
CA ASP A 314 2.47 -12.29 9.20
C ASP A 314 3.81 -13.01 9.21
N ASP A 315 3.84 -14.36 8.97
CA ASP A 315 5.00 -15.19 9.22
C ASP A 315 5.21 -16.37 8.26
N LEU A 316 4.25 -16.71 7.37
CA LEU A 316 4.43 -17.79 6.43
C LEU A 316 5.46 -17.44 5.34
N THR A 317 6.24 -18.44 4.96
CA THR A 317 7.29 -18.31 3.94
C THR A 317 7.06 -19.29 2.79
N PRO A 318 7.68 -19.10 1.63
CA PRO A 318 7.60 -20.07 0.53
C PRO A 318 8.03 -21.49 0.95
N GLY A 319 9.01 -21.61 1.87
CA GLY A 319 9.44 -22.89 2.43
C GLY A 319 8.33 -23.58 3.23
N ALA A 320 7.63 -22.84 4.09
CA ALA A 320 6.54 -23.37 4.91
C ALA A 320 5.33 -23.88 4.07
N LEU A 321 5.11 -23.32 2.88
CA LEU A 321 4.08 -23.83 1.96
C LEU A 321 4.51 -25.11 1.22
N ALA A 322 5.82 -25.37 1.09
CA ALA A 322 6.37 -26.50 0.34
C ALA A 322 6.55 -27.77 1.17
N GLU A 323 6.72 -27.69 2.50
CA GLU A 323 7.17 -28.79 3.36
C GLU A 323 6.15 -29.94 3.51
N ASP A 324 4.83 -29.69 3.47
CA ASP A 324 3.85 -30.78 3.63
C ASP A 324 3.62 -31.63 2.34
N GLY A 325 4.29 -31.34 1.25
CA GLY A 325 4.28 -32.18 0.04
C GLY A 325 5.16 -33.42 0.17
N GLN A 326 6.04 -33.49 1.16
CA GLN A 326 7.01 -34.59 1.33
C GLN A 326 6.64 -35.57 2.46
N GLU A 327 5.91 -35.17 3.50
CA GLU A 327 5.59 -36.08 4.61
C GLU A 327 4.59 -37.21 4.22
N ASN A 328 3.74 -37.02 3.21
CA ASN A 328 2.81 -38.08 2.75
C ASN A 328 3.41 -39.08 1.76
N SER A 329 4.64 -38.89 1.29
CA SER A 329 5.27 -39.85 0.38
C SER A 329 6.09 -40.92 1.10
N ASP A 330 6.47 -40.70 2.34
CA ASP A 330 7.32 -41.63 3.11
C ASP A 330 6.53 -42.55 4.06
N GLU A 331 5.26 -42.22 4.41
CA GLU A 331 4.40 -43.10 5.20
C GLU A 331 3.71 -44.20 4.40
N GLU A 332 3.55 -44.07 3.09
CA GLU A 332 2.90 -45.08 2.24
C GLU A 332 3.82 -46.24 1.86
N HIS A 333 5.12 -46.19 2.20
CA HIS A 333 6.09 -47.24 1.82
C HIS A 333 6.52 -48.17 2.95
N THR A 334 6.05 -48.00 4.21
CA THR A 334 6.46 -48.85 5.35
C THR A 334 5.42 -49.90 5.79
N GLU A 335 4.22 -49.93 5.21
CA GLU A 335 3.18 -50.94 5.56
C GLU A 335 3.05 -52.14 4.63
N LYS A 336 4.02 -52.41 3.76
CA LYS A 336 4.02 -53.66 2.93
C LYS A 336 5.33 -54.42 3.11
N GLY A 337 5.48 -55.06 4.27
CA GLY A 337 6.64 -55.92 4.43
C GLY A 337 6.74 -56.69 5.72
N GLU A 338 5.66 -57.23 6.29
CA GLU A 338 5.75 -58.28 7.30
C GLU A 338 4.51 -59.17 7.35
N GLN A 339 4.42 -60.06 6.37
CA GLN A 339 3.71 -61.33 6.47
C GLN A 339 4.63 -62.43 6.00
N ILE A 340 4.65 -63.48 6.78
CA ILE A 340 5.04 -64.90 6.54
C ILE A 340 6.19 -65.36 7.46
N ASN A 341 5.86 -66.10 8.46
CA ASN A 341 6.12 -67.49 8.84
C ASN A 341 5.92 -67.63 10.34
N GLY A 342 5.02 -68.39 10.87
CA GLY A 342 4.71 -69.77 10.62
C GLY A 342 5.32 -70.64 11.69
N THR A 343 4.53 -71.34 12.37
CA THR A 343 4.56 -72.71 12.94
C THR A 343 4.53 -72.84 14.44
N ASP A 344 3.38 -73.47 14.83
CA ASP A 344 3.22 -74.64 15.70
C ASP A 344 3.71 -74.62 17.17
N GLY A 345 2.73 -74.93 18.04
CA GLY A 345 3.06 -75.72 19.21
C GLY A 345 2.28 -75.47 20.50
N GLU A 346 1.13 -76.18 20.58
CA GLU A 346 0.65 -76.86 21.80
C GLU A 346 0.28 -76.05 23.04
N ASP A 347 -1.03 -76.07 23.33
CA ASP A 347 -1.64 -76.21 24.67
C ASP A 347 -1.00 -77.38 25.50
N PRO A 348 -1.19 -77.48 26.82
CA PRO A 348 -2.38 -77.14 27.62
C PRO A 348 -2.16 -76.80 29.12
N VAL A 349 -3.33 -76.44 29.78
CA VAL A 349 -3.74 -76.78 31.19
C VAL A 349 -3.11 -75.96 32.32
N GLN A 350 -3.75 -75.10 32.90
CA GLN A 350 -4.60 -75.08 34.13
C GLN A 350 -5.21 -73.67 34.34
#